data_1bb2f9c6b23cbe8c33a484ab260aaafa
#
_entry.id   1bb2f9c6b23cbe8c33a484ab260aaafa
#
_cell.length_a   1.000
_cell.length_b   1.000
_cell.length_c   1.000
_cell.angle_alpha   90.00
_cell.angle_beta   90.00
_cell.angle_gamma   90.00
#
_symmetry.space_group_name_H-M   'P 1'
#
loop_
_entity.id
_entity.type
_entity.pdbx_description
1 polymer ?
#
loop_
_entity_poly.entity_id
_entity_poly.type
_entity_poly.pdbx_seq_one_letter_code
_entity_poly.pdbx_strand_id
1 'polypeptide(L)'
;MKHLDVKQIEDIIPHRHPFLLVDYIEDYEPGEFAVGYKCVTFREDFFRGHFPQEPVMPGVLMVEALAQVGACLLYTSDAADE
;
A
#
# COMPACT_ATOMS: atom_id res chain seq x y z
N MET A 1 10.34 15.59 5.22
CA MET A 1 9.74 14.27 5.12
C MET A 1 8.27 14.37 4.80
N LYS A 2 7.82 13.74 3.74
CA LYS A 2 6.42 13.77 3.33
C LYS A 2 5.75 12.45 3.74
N HIS A 3 4.56 12.57 4.29
CA HIS A 3 3.85 11.42 4.84
C HIS A 3 2.41 11.44 4.34
N LEU A 4 1.87 10.25 4.05
CA LEU A 4 0.47 10.09 3.66
C LEU A 4 -0.18 9.05 4.56
N ASP A 5 -1.28 9.42 5.20
CA ASP A 5 -2.09 8.47 5.95
C ASP A 5 -3.07 7.76 5.01
N VAL A 6 -3.83 6.81 5.55
CA VAL A 6 -4.72 5.99 4.72
C VAL A 6 -5.77 6.84 4.00
N LYS A 7 -6.27 7.89 4.61
CA LYS A 7 -7.28 8.75 3.96
C LYS A 7 -6.68 9.52 2.80
N GLN A 8 -5.46 10.00 2.96
CA GLN A 8 -4.77 10.69 1.87
C GLN A 8 -4.45 9.73 0.73
N ILE A 9 -4.11 8.47 1.05
CA ILE A 9 -3.91 7.45 0.03
C ILE A 9 -5.21 7.19 -0.73
N GLU A 10 -6.33 7.11 -0.03
CA GLU A 10 -7.63 6.91 -0.66
C GLU A 10 -8.03 8.06 -1.59
N ASP A 11 -7.54 9.26 -1.31
CA ASP A 11 -7.77 10.40 -2.21
C ASP A 11 -6.94 10.29 -3.49
N ILE A 12 -5.87 9.52 -3.48
CA ILE A 12 -4.93 9.42 -4.60
C ILE A 12 -5.24 8.21 -5.48
N ILE A 13 -5.51 7.04 -4.87
CA ILE A 13 -5.79 5.82 -5.62
C ILE A 13 -7.21 5.32 -5.35
N PRO A 14 -7.82 4.60 -6.31
CA PRO A 14 -9.23 4.18 -6.17
C PRO A 14 -9.42 2.95 -5.29
N HIS A 15 -8.36 2.29 -4.88
CA HIS A 15 -8.44 1.05 -4.09
C HIS A 15 -9.11 1.30 -2.75
N ARG A 16 -9.89 0.33 -2.29
CA ARG A 16 -10.59 0.40 -1.00
C ARG A 16 -10.49 -0.95 -0.30
N HIS A 17 -10.70 -0.94 1.02
CA HIS A 17 -10.75 -2.16 1.79
C HIS A 17 -11.74 -3.15 1.15
N PRO A 18 -11.44 -4.43 1.00
CA PRO A 18 -10.25 -5.13 1.54
C PRO A 18 -9.06 -5.17 0.59
N PHE A 19 -9.12 -4.56 -0.58
CA PHE A 19 -8.05 -4.64 -1.57
C PHE A 19 -7.01 -3.52 -1.44
N LEU A 20 -7.29 -2.49 -0.66
CA LEU A 20 -6.28 -1.48 -0.35
C LEU A 20 -5.31 -2.07 0.67
N LEU A 21 -4.07 -2.31 0.26
CA LEU A 21 -3.09 -3.01 1.09
C LEU A 21 -2.13 -2.07 1.80
N VAL A 22 -1.97 -0.84 1.33
CA VAL A 22 -1.00 0.10 1.90
C VAL A 22 -1.61 0.80 3.09
N ASP A 23 -0.95 0.72 4.25
CA ASP A 23 -1.44 1.35 5.47
C ASP A 23 -1.05 2.82 5.56
N TYR A 24 0.17 3.16 5.16
CA TYR A 24 0.60 4.55 5.07
C TYR A 24 1.86 4.68 4.23
N ILE A 25 2.12 5.89 3.77
CA ILE A 25 3.37 6.24 3.10
C ILE A 25 4.21 7.01 4.10
N GLU A 26 5.41 6.52 4.41
CA GLU A 26 6.28 7.15 5.39
C GLU A 26 6.98 8.38 4.83
N ASP A 27 7.38 8.30 3.57
CA ASP A 27 8.10 9.38 2.91
C ASP A 27 7.99 9.21 1.40
N TYR A 28 7.98 10.30 0.68
CA TYR A 28 7.98 10.23 -0.77
C TYR A 28 8.52 11.52 -1.38
N GLU A 29 8.99 11.41 -2.62
CA GLU A 29 9.36 12.55 -3.44
C GLU A 29 8.72 12.34 -4.80
N PRO A 30 7.81 13.24 -5.23
CA PRO A 30 7.08 13.03 -6.49
C PRO A 30 8.00 12.76 -7.66
N GLY A 31 7.70 11.70 -8.41
CA GLY A 31 8.49 11.31 -9.57
C GLY A 31 9.78 10.58 -9.28
N GLU A 32 10.13 10.38 -8.02
CA GLU A 32 11.42 9.77 -7.66
C GLU A 32 11.28 8.52 -6.82
N PHE A 33 10.65 8.61 -5.63
CA PHE A 33 10.53 7.45 -4.76
C PHE A 33 9.34 7.57 -3.81
N ALA A 34 8.93 6.42 -3.25
CA ALA A 34 7.99 6.37 -2.16
C ALA A 34 8.33 5.18 -1.28
N VAL A 35 8.17 5.36 0.03
CA VAL A 35 8.36 4.29 1.02
C VAL A 35 7.01 4.06 1.70
N GLY A 36 6.41 2.91 1.41
CA GLY A 36 5.11 2.56 1.95
C GLY A 36 5.20 1.42 2.94
N TYR A 37 4.18 1.31 3.78
CA TYR A 37 4.09 0.27 4.80
C TYR A 37 2.79 -0.49 4.70
N LYS A 38 2.89 -1.80 4.83
CA LYS A 38 1.76 -2.72 5.00
C LYS A 38 1.97 -3.44 6.31
N CYS A 39 1.09 -3.18 7.27
CA CYS A 39 1.13 -3.90 8.54
C CYS A 39 0.57 -5.30 8.33
N VAL A 40 1.35 -6.32 8.69
CA VAL A 40 0.95 -7.71 8.52
C VAL A 40 0.66 -8.30 9.89
N THR A 41 -0.61 -8.56 10.19
CA THR A 41 -1.01 -9.11 11.46
C THR A 41 -1.52 -10.53 11.29
N PHE A 42 -1.51 -11.30 12.38
CA PHE A 42 -2.02 -12.66 12.36
C PHE A 42 -3.49 -12.72 11.91
N ARG A 43 -4.24 -11.64 12.12
CA ARG A 43 -5.67 -11.60 11.80
C ARG A 43 -5.97 -11.20 10.35
N GLU A 44 -4.95 -11.02 9.52
CA GLU A 44 -5.18 -10.78 8.11
C GLU A 44 -5.96 -11.94 7.50
N ASP A 45 -6.97 -11.60 6.70
CA ASP A 45 -7.89 -12.61 6.19
C ASP A 45 -7.22 -13.67 5.33
N PHE A 46 -6.17 -13.30 4.57
CA PHE A 46 -5.50 -14.27 3.70
C PHE A 46 -4.80 -15.39 4.48
N PHE A 47 -4.51 -15.21 5.77
CA PHE A 47 -3.88 -16.27 6.56
C PHE A 47 -4.84 -17.42 6.88
N ARG A 48 -6.13 -17.23 6.67
CA ARG A 48 -7.10 -18.31 6.87
C ARG A 48 -6.84 -19.49 5.94
N GLY A 49 -6.28 -19.22 4.77
CA GLY A 49 -5.96 -20.25 3.80
C GLY A 49 -4.48 -20.39 3.48
N HIS A 50 -3.65 -19.45 3.92
CA HIS A 50 -2.26 -19.39 3.46
C HIS A 50 -1.29 -19.08 4.61
N PHE A 51 -1.13 -19.87 5.63
CA PHE A 51 -1.70 -21.20 5.87
C PHE A 51 -2.18 -21.24 7.31
N PRO A 52 -3.23 -22.01 7.66
CA PRO A 52 -3.79 -21.99 9.02
C PRO A 52 -2.78 -22.30 10.11
N GLN A 53 -1.83 -23.21 9.87
CA GLN A 53 -0.85 -23.62 10.86
C GLN A 53 0.45 -22.83 10.79
N GLU A 54 0.69 -22.15 9.69
CA GLU A 54 1.90 -21.34 9.51
C GLU A 54 1.57 -20.16 8.60
N PRO A 55 1.25 -19.01 9.19
CA PRO A 55 0.86 -17.83 8.40
C PRO A 55 2.02 -17.31 7.55
N VAL A 56 1.80 -17.27 6.24
CA VAL A 56 2.75 -16.72 5.28
C VAL A 56 2.01 -15.76 4.38
N MET A 57 2.49 -14.54 4.25
CA MET A 57 1.86 -13.58 3.35
C MET A 57 2.09 -14.03 1.90
N PRO A 58 1.01 -14.17 1.11
CA PRO A 58 1.14 -14.57 -0.29
C PRO A 58 2.04 -13.59 -1.05
N GLY A 59 3.00 -14.13 -1.83
CA GLY A 59 3.92 -13.30 -2.59
C GLY A 59 3.23 -12.39 -3.58
N VAL A 60 2.13 -12.86 -4.19
CA VAL A 60 1.37 -12.02 -5.12
C VAL A 60 0.79 -10.79 -4.44
N LEU A 61 0.43 -10.89 -3.15
CA LEU A 61 -0.07 -9.73 -2.40
C LEU A 61 1.04 -8.77 -2.05
N MET A 62 2.27 -9.26 -1.84
CA MET A 62 3.42 -8.38 -1.65
C MET A 62 3.66 -7.55 -2.91
N VAL A 63 3.58 -8.19 -4.08
CA VAL A 63 3.73 -7.49 -5.37
C VAL A 63 2.61 -6.47 -5.55
N GLU A 64 1.38 -6.84 -5.19
CA GLU A 64 0.25 -5.91 -5.30
C GLU A 64 0.44 -4.70 -4.39
N ALA A 65 0.92 -4.91 -3.16
CA ALA A 65 1.18 -3.79 -2.24
C ALA A 65 2.24 -2.85 -2.84
N LEU A 66 3.30 -3.39 -3.42
CA LEU A 66 4.31 -2.57 -4.08
C LEU A 66 3.74 -1.79 -5.25
N ALA A 67 2.85 -2.42 -6.02
CA ALA A 67 2.19 -1.75 -7.15
C ALA A 67 1.33 -0.58 -6.66
N GLN A 68 0.65 -0.75 -5.52
CA GLN A 68 -0.17 0.31 -4.95
C GLN A 68 0.68 1.48 -4.47
N VAL A 69 1.84 1.21 -3.86
CA VAL A 69 2.78 2.25 -3.48
C VAL A 69 3.26 3.00 -4.73
N GLY A 70 3.57 2.27 -5.79
CA GLY A 70 3.96 2.87 -7.07
C GLY A 70 2.86 3.73 -7.67
N ALA A 71 1.61 3.29 -7.58
CA ALA A 71 0.48 4.08 -8.08
C ALA A 71 0.33 5.37 -7.28
N CYS A 72 0.50 5.32 -5.96
CA CYS A 72 0.50 6.51 -5.12
C CYS A 72 1.56 7.51 -5.60
N LEU A 73 2.76 7.01 -5.88
CA LEU A 73 3.85 7.85 -6.35
C LEU A 73 3.51 8.54 -7.67
N LEU A 74 2.98 7.79 -8.63
CA LEU A 74 2.63 8.33 -9.95
C LEU A 74 1.53 9.37 -9.86
N TYR A 75 0.45 9.08 -9.16
CA TYR A 75 -0.68 9.99 -9.07
C TYR A 75 -0.35 11.21 -8.22
N THR A 76 0.52 11.06 -7.23
CA THR A 76 0.98 12.19 -6.45
C THR A 76 1.79 13.16 -7.34
N SER A 77 2.61 12.61 -8.23
CA SER A 77 3.35 13.43 -9.19
C SER A 77 2.42 14.21 -10.10
N ASP A 78 1.36 13.54 -10.62
CA ASP A 78 0.37 14.19 -11.47
C ASP A 78 -0.33 15.32 -10.72
N ALA A 79 -0.71 15.07 -9.45
CA ALA A 79 -1.35 16.08 -8.64
C ALA A 79 -0.42 17.27 -8.38
N ALA A 80 0.88 17.03 -8.25
CA ALA A 80 1.85 18.09 -8.01
C ALA A 80 2.03 18.98 -9.23
N ASP A 81 1.78 18.45 -10.43
CA ASP A 81 1.92 19.21 -11.69
C ASP A 81 0.72 20.11 -11.96
N GLU A 82 -0.36 19.90 -11.26
CA GLU A 82 -1.54 20.73 -11.39
C GLU A 82 -1.43 21.99 -10.53
#